data_25d48c70b81704648021546756263193
#
_entry.id   25d48c70b81704648021546756263193
#
_cell.length_a   1.000
_cell.length_b   1.000
_cell.length_c   1.000
_cell.angle_alpha   90.00
_cell.angle_beta   90.00
_cell.angle_gamma   90.00
#
_symmetry.space_group_name_H-M   'P 1'
#
loop_
_entity.id
_entity.type
_entity.pdbx_description
1 polymer ?
#
loop_
_entity_poly.entity_id
_entity_poly.type
_entity_poly.pdbx_seq_one_letter_code
_entity_poly.pdbx_strand_id
1 'polypeptide(L)'
;MTPTSRLYRALQDYLSQCQDIWRDVRHLQTLCWMVIGILQSQNVHLNGFGVHVVSRATYAQSHQRRFRRWLSNRRIDVTGVHQALIAQSLSCWGKERIYLSLDTTVVWNCFCIVWVGVVYRGRTLPIAWRVVAQASSSVRLWTIQRGTEASSTSVARGSGRGIAGRPRLC
;
A
#
# COMPACT_ATOMS: atom_id res chain seq x y z
N MET A 1 26.98 -12.32 5.34
CA MET A 1 25.64 -11.83 4.89
C MET A 1 25.50 -10.38 5.31
N THR A 2 25.24 -9.48 4.38
CA THR A 2 25.04 -8.06 4.70
C THR A 2 23.75 -7.87 5.50
N PRO A 3 23.63 -6.83 6.36
CA PRO A 3 22.38 -6.52 7.09
C PRO A 3 21.17 -6.39 6.14
N THR A 4 21.36 -5.80 4.98
CA THR A 4 20.36 -5.65 3.91
C THR A 4 19.82 -6.99 3.43
N SER A 5 20.67 -8.00 3.25
CA SER A 5 20.26 -9.32 2.77
C SER A 5 19.45 -10.09 3.82
N ARG A 6 19.74 -9.90 5.10
CA ARG A 6 18.94 -10.48 6.19
C ARG A 6 17.54 -9.86 6.24
N LEU A 7 17.49 -8.53 6.18
CA LEU A 7 16.21 -7.81 6.19
C LEU A 7 15.35 -8.16 4.98
N TYR A 8 15.96 -8.26 3.79
CA TYR A 8 15.28 -8.69 2.58
C TYR A 8 14.66 -10.09 2.73
N ARG A 9 15.43 -11.05 3.22
CA ARG A 9 14.93 -12.43 3.43
C ARG A 9 13.78 -12.46 4.43
N ALA A 10 13.94 -11.81 5.59
CA ALA A 10 12.90 -11.76 6.61
C ALA A 10 11.60 -11.15 6.08
N LEU A 11 11.70 -10.08 5.29
CA LEU A 11 10.53 -9.46 4.66
C LEU A 11 9.92 -10.37 3.57
N GLN A 12 10.76 -10.99 2.76
CA GLN A 12 10.29 -11.92 1.72
C GLN A 12 9.59 -13.13 2.33
N ASP A 13 10.15 -13.72 3.38
CA ASP A 13 9.56 -14.86 4.09
C ASP A 13 8.21 -14.48 4.70
N TYR A 14 8.14 -13.30 5.34
CA TYR A 14 6.89 -12.78 5.91
C TYR A 14 5.80 -12.56 4.85
N LEU A 15 6.14 -11.92 3.74
CA LEU A 15 5.19 -11.61 2.66
C LEU A 15 4.82 -12.84 1.82
N SER A 16 5.69 -13.85 1.75
CA SER A 16 5.42 -15.10 1.03
C SER A 16 4.42 -15.99 1.73
N GLN A 17 4.17 -15.80 3.04
CA GLN A 17 3.13 -16.50 3.76
C GLN A 17 1.71 -16.18 3.24
N CYS A 18 1.57 -15.03 2.56
CA CYS A 18 0.34 -14.62 1.88
C CYS A 18 0.35 -15.13 0.42
N GLN A 19 0.46 -16.44 0.21
CA GLN A 19 0.76 -17.04 -1.12
C GLN A 19 -0.28 -16.73 -2.20
N ASP A 20 -1.55 -16.69 -1.87
CA ASP A 20 -2.65 -16.56 -2.84
C ASP A 20 -2.76 -15.17 -3.50
N ILE A 21 -2.00 -14.19 -3.01
CA ILE A 21 -2.07 -12.80 -3.47
C ILE A 21 -1.05 -12.52 -4.58
N TRP A 22 0.03 -13.30 -4.61
CA TRP A 22 1.14 -13.07 -5.54
C TRP A 22 1.01 -13.92 -6.80
N ARG A 23 0.45 -13.36 -7.87
CA ARG A 23 0.40 -14.02 -9.19
C ARG A 23 1.79 -14.26 -9.80
N ASP A 24 2.79 -13.49 -9.38
CA ASP A 24 4.16 -13.57 -9.87
C ASP A 24 5.13 -13.20 -8.73
N VAL A 25 6.03 -14.09 -8.42
CA VAL A 25 7.07 -13.92 -7.40
C VAL A 25 7.94 -12.68 -7.64
N ARG A 26 8.09 -12.26 -8.91
CA ARG A 26 8.83 -11.03 -9.26
C ARG A 26 8.15 -9.76 -8.73
N HIS A 27 6.82 -9.78 -8.58
CA HIS A 27 6.09 -8.66 -7.96
C HIS A 27 6.41 -8.56 -6.47
N LEU A 28 6.39 -9.68 -5.76
CA LEU A 28 6.80 -9.76 -4.36
C LEU A 28 8.25 -9.28 -4.17
N GLN A 29 9.18 -9.83 -4.95
CA GLN A 29 10.60 -9.43 -4.87
C GLN A 29 10.81 -7.93 -5.11
N THR A 30 10.06 -7.36 -6.07
CA THR A 30 10.16 -5.92 -6.35
C THR A 30 9.63 -5.09 -5.19
N LEU A 31 8.50 -5.49 -4.56
CA LEU A 31 7.99 -4.84 -3.36
C LEU A 31 9.01 -4.92 -2.22
N CYS A 32 9.58 -6.08 -1.95
CA CYS A 32 10.60 -6.25 -0.92
C CYS A 32 11.77 -5.26 -1.12
N TRP A 33 12.29 -5.15 -2.35
CA TRP A 33 13.36 -4.20 -2.64
C TRP A 33 12.94 -2.74 -2.46
N MET A 34 11.72 -2.37 -2.85
CA MET A 34 11.20 -1.02 -2.63
C MET A 34 11.12 -0.70 -1.13
N VAL A 35 10.55 -1.60 -0.33
CA VAL A 35 10.42 -1.42 1.12
C VAL A 35 11.79 -1.31 1.78
N ILE A 36 12.74 -2.19 1.46
CA ILE A 36 14.10 -2.14 2.00
C ILE A 36 14.80 -0.84 1.60
N GLY A 37 14.68 -0.45 0.34
CA GLY A 37 15.25 0.80 -0.14
C GLY A 37 14.72 2.02 0.60
N ILE A 38 13.40 2.09 0.82
CA ILE A 38 12.75 3.16 1.60
C ILE A 38 13.23 3.17 3.05
N LEU A 39 13.31 2.00 3.69
CA LEU A 39 13.78 1.88 5.07
C LEU A 39 15.23 2.36 5.23
N GLN A 40 16.09 2.05 4.28
CA GLN A 40 17.51 2.44 4.33
C GLN A 40 17.75 3.90 3.98
N SER A 41 17.03 4.40 2.98
CA SER A 41 17.19 5.79 2.52
C SER A 41 16.39 6.80 3.35
N GLN A 42 15.41 6.34 4.15
CA GLN A 42 14.42 7.19 4.80
C GLN A 42 13.68 8.11 3.81
N ASN A 43 13.57 7.68 2.54
CA ASN A 43 13.05 8.47 1.44
C ASN A 43 12.13 7.62 0.56
N VAL A 44 10.94 8.13 0.23
CA VAL A 44 9.95 7.47 -0.62
C VAL A 44 10.10 7.80 -2.11
N HIS A 45 10.96 8.75 -2.47
CA HIS A 45 11.20 9.08 -3.87
C HIS A 45 11.96 7.97 -4.60
N LEU A 46 11.49 7.61 -5.80
CA LEU A 46 12.08 6.52 -6.59
C LEU A 46 13.58 6.70 -6.87
N ASN A 47 14.05 7.94 -6.96
CA ASN A 47 15.48 8.26 -7.12
C ASN A 47 16.25 8.10 -5.81
N GLY A 48 15.63 8.42 -4.67
CA GLY A 48 16.29 8.39 -3.36
C GLY A 48 16.60 6.98 -2.89
N PHE A 49 15.66 6.06 -3.00
CA PHE A 49 15.85 4.71 -2.48
C PHE A 49 16.44 3.73 -3.50
N GLY A 50 16.43 4.06 -4.79
CA GLY A 50 16.90 3.18 -5.85
C GLY A 50 18.35 2.73 -5.70
N VAL A 51 19.21 3.56 -5.11
CA VAL A 51 20.63 3.28 -4.88
C VAL A 51 20.88 2.16 -3.84
N HIS A 52 19.91 1.93 -2.96
CA HIS A 52 19.97 0.88 -1.93
C HIS A 52 19.47 -0.49 -2.41
N VAL A 53 18.99 -0.56 -3.65
CA VAL A 53 18.46 -1.79 -4.22
C VAL A 53 19.55 -2.61 -4.86
N VAL A 54 19.82 -3.79 -4.32
CA VAL A 54 20.77 -4.74 -4.90
C VAL A 54 20.13 -5.39 -6.13
N SER A 55 20.60 -5.04 -7.32
CA SER A 55 20.12 -5.65 -8.56
C SER A 55 21.23 -5.67 -9.61
N ARG A 56 21.01 -6.43 -10.70
CA ARG A 56 21.93 -6.44 -11.86
C ARG A 56 21.88 -5.13 -12.67
N ALA A 57 20.92 -4.24 -12.39
CA ALA A 57 20.81 -2.97 -13.09
C ALA A 57 21.87 -2.00 -12.54
N THR A 58 22.73 -1.53 -13.43
CA THR A 58 23.81 -0.58 -13.09
C THR A 58 23.33 0.87 -13.10
N TYR A 59 22.24 1.15 -13.84
CA TYR A 59 21.76 2.52 -14.01
C TYR A 59 20.55 2.82 -13.13
N ALA A 60 20.59 3.97 -12.45
CA ALA A 60 19.49 4.46 -11.62
C ALA A 60 18.14 4.53 -12.37
N GLN A 61 18.16 4.91 -13.67
CA GLN A 61 16.98 4.95 -14.52
C GLN A 61 16.32 3.57 -14.71
N SER A 62 17.11 2.49 -14.71
CA SER A 62 16.56 1.13 -14.85
C SER A 62 15.76 0.73 -13.60
N HIS A 63 16.25 1.10 -12.41
CA HIS A 63 15.52 0.91 -11.15
C HIS A 63 14.20 1.71 -11.15
N GLN A 64 14.29 2.99 -11.53
CA GLN A 64 13.14 3.87 -11.62
C GLN A 64 12.05 3.34 -12.55
N ARG A 65 12.44 2.90 -13.76
CA ARG A 65 11.50 2.30 -14.74
C ARG A 65 10.87 1.02 -14.20
N ARG A 66 11.63 0.17 -13.50
CA ARG A 66 11.12 -1.05 -12.86
C ARG A 66 10.08 -0.73 -11.79
N PHE A 67 10.37 0.23 -10.90
CA PHE A 67 9.46 0.62 -9.82
C PHE A 67 8.20 1.31 -10.36
N ARG A 68 8.35 2.21 -11.33
CA ARG A 68 7.19 2.83 -11.99
C ARG A 68 6.27 1.79 -12.65
N ARG A 69 6.84 0.81 -13.36
CA ARG A 69 6.04 -0.29 -13.94
C ARG A 69 5.33 -1.10 -12.86
N TRP A 70 5.97 -1.34 -11.73
CA TRP A 70 5.36 -2.04 -10.62
C TRP A 70 4.19 -1.24 -10.03
N LEU A 71 4.39 0.03 -9.74
CA LEU A 71 3.37 0.93 -9.17
C LEU A 71 2.17 1.15 -10.11
N SER A 72 2.37 1.11 -11.43
CA SER A 72 1.30 1.24 -12.43
C SER A 72 0.72 -0.10 -12.90
N ASN A 73 1.16 -1.22 -12.33
CA ASN A 73 0.74 -2.55 -12.76
C ASN A 73 -0.63 -2.92 -12.20
N ARG A 74 -1.65 -2.88 -13.04
CA ARG A 74 -3.05 -3.24 -12.68
C ARG A 74 -3.24 -4.71 -12.28
N ARG A 75 -2.25 -5.58 -12.51
CA ARG A 75 -2.30 -6.99 -12.09
C ARG A 75 -1.94 -7.18 -10.62
N ILE A 76 -1.43 -6.15 -9.96
CA ILE A 76 -1.12 -6.18 -8.53
C ILE A 76 -2.36 -5.70 -7.78
N ASP A 77 -2.94 -6.60 -7.01
CA ASP A 77 -4.03 -6.27 -6.10
C ASP A 77 -3.46 -5.64 -4.83
N VAL A 78 -3.32 -4.31 -4.85
CA VAL A 78 -2.79 -3.53 -3.71
C VAL A 78 -3.68 -3.71 -2.47
N THR A 79 -4.99 -3.75 -2.66
CA THR A 79 -5.96 -3.91 -1.57
C THR A 79 -5.82 -5.28 -0.93
N GLY A 80 -5.78 -6.34 -1.72
CA GLY A 80 -5.60 -7.70 -1.22
C GLY A 80 -4.28 -7.89 -0.47
N VAL A 81 -3.17 -7.38 -1.03
CA VAL A 81 -1.85 -7.41 -0.36
C VAL A 81 -1.92 -6.70 0.99
N HIS A 82 -2.52 -5.52 1.04
CA HIS A 82 -2.62 -4.75 2.28
C HIS A 82 -3.51 -5.46 3.31
N GLN A 83 -4.69 -5.96 2.90
CA GLN A 83 -5.61 -6.68 3.79
C GLN A 83 -4.95 -7.92 4.40
N ALA A 84 -4.22 -8.69 3.62
CA ALA A 84 -3.52 -9.86 4.13
C ALA A 84 -2.41 -9.51 5.12
N LEU A 85 -1.64 -8.44 4.86
CA LEU A 85 -0.64 -7.94 5.79
C LEU A 85 -1.26 -7.49 7.12
N ILE A 86 -2.38 -6.78 7.08
CA ILE A 86 -3.09 -6.34 8.28
C ILE A 86 -3.67 -7.54 9.04
N ALA A 87 -4.33 -8.47 8.34
CA ALA A 87 -4.88 -9.67 8.96
C ALA A 87 -3.78 -10.48 9.67
N GLN A 88 -2.64 -10.70 9.01
CA GLN A 88 -1.49 -11.40 9.59
C GLN A 88 -0.90 -10.63 10.79
N SER A 89 -0.77 -9.31 10.69
CA SER A 89 -0.22 -8.48 11.76
C SER A 89 -1.13 -8.46 13.00
N LEU A 90 -2.44 -8.47 12.81
CA LEU A 90 -3.43 -8.45 13.89
C LEU A 90 -3.77 -9.84 14.43
N SER A 91 -3.39 -10.91 13.76
CA SER A 91 -3.70 -12.29 14.18
C SER A 91 -3.17 -12.63 15.58
N CYS A 92 -2.05 -12.02 15.97
CA CYS A 92 -1.43 -12.20 17.29
C CYS A 92 -2.04 -11.34 18.41
N TRP A 93 -2.98 -10.43 18.09
CA TRP A 93 -3.52 -9.49 19.09
C TRP A 93 -4.66 -10.10 19.92
N GLY A 94 -5.16 -11.26 19.56
CA GLY A 94 -6.09 -12.08 20.35
C GLY A 94 -7.30 -11.31 20.86
N LYS A 95 -7.52 -11.37 22.20
CA LYS A 95 -8.66 -10.74 22.89
C LYS A 95 -8.37 -9.31 23.38
N GLU A 96 -7.29 -8.68 22.97
CA GLU A 96 -6.93 -7.35 23.40
C GLU A 96 -7.91 -6.30 22.84
N ARG A 97 -8.12 -5.24 23.64
CA ARG A 97 -8.91 -4.09 23.19
C ARG A 97 -8.14 -3.30 22.15
N ILE A 98 -8.70 -3.16 20.96
CA ILE A 98 -8.11 -2.41 19.86
C ILE A 98 -8.71 -1.00 19.85
N TYR A 99 -7.85 0.02 19.85
CA TYR A 99 -8.23 1.41 19.68
C TYR A 99 -8.03 1.83 18.23
N LEU A 100 -9.08 2.41 17.63
CA LEU A 100 -9.04 2.91 16.26
C LEU A 100 -8.95 4.43 16.26
N SER A 101 -8.17 4.97 15.35
CA SER A 101 -8.10 6.39 15.02
C SER A 101 -8.59 6.60 13.60
N LEU A 102 -9.44 7.60 13.40
CA LEU A 102 -9.87 8.09 12.10
C LEU A 102 -9.23 9.45 11.86
N ASP A 103 -8.60 9.61 10.70
CA ASP A 103 -7.96 10.88 10.33
C ASP A 103 -8.15 11.18 8.84
N THR A 104 -7.96 12.46 8.47
CA THR A 104 -8.12 12.94 7.10
C THR A 104 -6.94 13.81 6.69
N THR A 105 -6.44 13.61 5.47
CA THR A 105 -5.34 14.41 4.92
C THR A 105 -5.70 14.92 3.53
N VAL A 106 -5.61 16.23 3.33
CA VAL A 106 -5.84 16.85 2.02
C VAL A 106 -4.55 16.85 1.20
N VAL A 107 -4.63 16.37 -0.03
CA VAL A 107 -3.51 16.29 -0.97
C VAL A 107 -3.82 17.13 -2.20
N TRP A 108 -2.92 18.04 -2.54
CA TRP A 108 -2.98 18.95 -3.69
C TRP A 108 -4.26 19.80 -3.78
N ASN A 109 -4.95 20.03 -2.68
CA ASN A 109 -6.26 20.72 -2.64
C ASN A 109 -7.32 20.14 -3.60
N CYS A 110 -7.18 18.88 -4.01
CA CYS A 110 -8.05 18.17 -4.94
C CYS A 110 -8.58 16.88 -4.35
N PHE A 111 -7.81 16.27 -3.47
CA PHE A 111 -8.12 14.97 -2.91
C PHE A 111 -8.07 15.01 -1.38
N CYS A 112 -8.99 14.33 -0.75
CA CYS A 112 -8.95 14.03 0.67
C CYS A 112 -8.75 12.53 0.86
N ILE A 113 -7.70 12.16 1.58
CA ILE A 113 -7.47 10.78 2.01
C ILE A 113 -8.10 10.65 3.39
N VAL A 114 -9.13 9.82 3.48
CA VAL A 114 -9.70 9.38 4.75
C VAL A 114 -9.06 8.06 5.10
N TRP A 115 -8.49 7.93 6.28
CA TRP A 115 -7.88 6.69 6.70
C TRP A 115 -8.23 6.32 8.15
N VAL A 116 -8.32 5.02 8.39
CA VAL A 116 -8.53 4.42 9.70
C VAL A 116 -7.27 3.68 10.07
N GLY A 117 -6.83 3.84 11.28
CA GLY A 117 -5.65 3.13 11.78
C GLY A 117 -5.86 2.59 13.19
N VAL A 118 -5.06 1.58 13.52
CA VAL A 118 -4.98 1.01 14.86
C VAL A 118 -3.91 1.75 15.66
N VAL A 119 -4.28 2.19 16.86
CA VAL A 119 -3.33 2.83 17.78
C VAL A 119 -2.46 1.76 18.44
N TYR A 120 -1.15 1.84 18.21
CA TYR A 120 -0.18 0.90 18.76
C TYR A 120 1.10 1.62 19.19
N ARG A 121 1.47 1.49 20.45
CA ARG A 121 2.71 2.06 21.04
C ARG A 121 2.91 3.55 20.72
N GLY A 122 1.85 4.36 20.86
CA GLY A 122 1.89 5.80 20.61
C GLY A 122 1.93 6.21 19.13
N ARG A 123 1.69 5.28 18.20
CA ARG A 123 1.59 5.51 16.77
C ARG A 123 0.30 4.94 16.23
N THR A 124 -0.14 5.44 15.08
CA THR A 124 -1.29 4.87 14.37
C THR A 124 -0.81 4.15 13.12
N LEU A 125 -1.17 2.86 13.01
CA LEU A 125 -0.87 2.02 11.85
C LEU A 125 -2.10 2.00 10.95
N PRO A 126 -2.04 2.52 9.70
CA PRO A 126 -3.18 2.56 8.81
C PRO A 126 -3.62 1.14 8.42
N ILE A 127 -4.90 0.84 8.62
CA ILE A 127 -5.51 -0.46 8.27
C ILE A 127 -6.47 -0.36 7.09
N ALA A 128 -7.01 0.82 6.83
CA ALA A 128 -7.85 1.08 5.67
C ALA A 128 -7.76 2.55 5.29
N TRP A 129 -7.92 2.85 4.00
CA TRP A 129 -8.01 4.23 3.53
C TRP A 129 -8.91 4.34 2.31
N ARG A 130 -9.41 5.54 2.08
CA ARG A 130 -10.15 5.91 0.89
C ARG A 130 -9.73 7.28 0.40
N VAL A 131 -9.55 7.41 -0.90
CA VAL A 131 -9.30 8.70 -1.55
C VAL A 131 -10.61 9.22 -2.10
N VAL A 132 -10.96 10.46 -1.74
CA VAL A 132 -12.16 11.16 -2.20
C VAL A 132 -11.73 12.39 -2.97
N ALA A 133 -12.35 12.67 -4.11
CA ALA A 133 -12.16 13.90 -4.86
C ALA A 133 -12.83 15.08 -4.13
N GLN A 134 -12.12 15.70 -3.22
CA GLN A 134 -12.61 16.76 -2.35
C GLN A 134 -11.42 17.60 -1.84
N ALA A 135 -11.56 18.91 -1.90
CA ALA A 135 -10.53 19.86 -1.44
C ALA A 135 -10.56 20.17 0.06
N SER A 136 -11.45 19.53 0.83
CA SER A 136 -11.65 19.79 2.26
C SER A 136 -11.41 18.54 3.09
N SER A 137 -10.90 18.72 4.31
CA SER A 137 -10.80 17.66 5.32
C SER A 137 -12.14 17.32 5.96
N SER A 138 -13.16 18.16 5.79
CA SER A 138 -14.53 17.89 6.28
C SER A 138 -15.20 16.84 5.42
N VAL A 139 -15.19 15.60 5.88
CA VAL A 139 -15.85 14.48 5.21
C VAL A 139 -17.19 14.18 5.90
N ARG A 140 -18.27 14.16 5.14
CA ARG A 140 -19.59 13.79 5.70
C ARG A 140 -19.59 12.30 6.08
N LEU A 141 -20.19 11.96 7.21
CA LEU A 141 -20.27 10.59 7.74
C LEU A 141 -20.78 9.56 6.72
N TRP A 142 -21.74 9.92 5.86
CA TRP A 142 -22.25 9.03 4.82
C TRP A 142 -21.19 8.62 3.77
N THR A 143 -20.18 9.47 3.53
CA THR A 143 -19.07 9.15 2.63
C THR A 143 -18.19 8.05 3.22
N ILE A 144 -18.06 8.02 4.54
CA ILE A 144 -17.30 6.99 5.27
C ILE A 144 -18.06 5.67 5.25
N GLN A 145 -19.39 5.68 5.50
CA GLN A 145 -20.22 4.48 5.52
C GLN A 145 -20.23 3.74 4.18
N ARG A 146 -20.41 4.45 3.05
CA ARG A 146 -20.33 3.83 1.71
C ARG A 146 -18.96 3.22 1.40
N GLY A 147 -17.90 3.66 2.09
CA GLY A 147 -16.55 3.10 1.96
C GLY A 147 -16.40 1.71 2.59
N THR A 148 -17.09 1.47 3.71
CA THR A 148 -17.09 0.19 4.43
C THR A 148 -17.93 -0.86 3.70
N GLU A 149 -19.05 -0.49 3.12
CA GLU A 149 -19.92 -1.40 2.36
C GLU A 149 -19.30 -1.84 1.03
N ALA A 150 -18.60 -0.95 0.32
CA ALA A 150 -17.91 -1.30 -0.93
C ALA A 150 -16.76 -2.28 -0.75
N SER A 151 -16.14 -2.32 0.45
CA SER A 151 -15.10 -3.31 0.78
C SER A 151 -15.66 -4.69 1.08
N SER A 152 -16.93 -4.79 1.54
CA SER A 152 -17.56 -6.07 1.86
C SER A 152 -18.29 -6.71 0.67
N THR A 153 -18.60 -5.94 -0.40
CA THR A 153 -19.40 -6.41 -1.53
C THR A 153 -18.57 -6.77 -2.78
N SER A 154 -17.27 -6.55 -2.80
CA SER A 154 -16.42 -6.84 -3.97
C SER A 154 -15.99 -8.29 -4.12
N VAL A 155 -16.55 -9.22 -3.32
CA VAL A 155 -16.35 -10.68 -3.49
C VAL A 155 -17.29 -11.30 -4.54
N ALA A 156 -18.24 -10.56 -5.09
CA ALA A 156 -19.13 -11.11 -6.10
C ALA A 156 -19.33 -10.16 -7.30
N ARG A 157 -18.93 -10.66 -8.47
CA ARG A 157 -19.25 -10.26 -9.85
C ARG A 157 -18.31 -9.27 -10.53
N GLY A 158 -17.43 -9.87 -11.37
CA GLY A 158 -16.95 -9.22 -12.57
C GLY A 158 -18.07 -9.07 -13.60
N SER A 159 -18.20 -7.87 -14.12
CA SER A 159 -18.58 -7.62 -15.51
C SER A 159 -18.34 -6.12 -15.79
N GLY A 160 -17.66 -5.88 -16.93
CA GLY A 160 -17.16 -4.56 -17.31
C GLY A 160 -18.27 -3.58 -17.71
N ARG A 161 -17.91 -2.33 -17.65
CA ARG A 161 -18.17 -1.30 -18.68
C ARG A 161 -17.22 -0.13 -18.45
N GLY A 162 -16.48 0.24 -19.48
CA GLY A 162 -15.56 1.35 -19.46
C GLY A 162 -16.32 2.67 -19.33
N ILE A 163 -15.71 3.58 -18.57
CA ILE A 163 -16.01 5.01 -18.67
C ILE A 163 -14.67 5.68 -18.98
N ALA A 164 -14.58 6.10 -20.27
CA ALA A 164 -13.56 7.01 -20.74
C ALA A 164 -13.90 8.40 -20.18
N GLY A 165 -13.09 8.88 -19.26
CA GLY A 165 -13.09 10.24 -18.78
C GLY A 165 -11.72 10.51 -18.19
N ARG A 166 -10.84 11.17 -18.95
CA ARG A 166 -9.59 11.70 -18.37
C ARG A 166 -9.96 12.77 -17.34
N PRO A 167 -9.60 12.63 -16.06
CA PRO A 167 -9.72 13.74 -15.13
C PRO A 167 -8.76 14.82 -15.60
N ARG A 168 -9.25 16.05 -15.74
CA ARG A 168 -8.39 17.23 -15.86
C ARG A 168 -7.60 17.29 -14.56
N LEU A 169 -6.28 17.37 -14.67
CA LEU A 169 -5.40 17.65 -13.54
C LEU A 169 -5.78 19.04 -13.00
N CYS A 170 -6.03 19.14 -11.72
CA CYS A 170 -6.19 20.39 -10.99
C CYS A 170 -4.89 21.21 -11.05
#